data_deb09da00bd74e4b389a21505252e923
#
_entry.id   deb09da00bd74e4b389a21505252e923
#
_cell.length_a   1.000
_cell.length_b   1.000
_cell.length_c   1.000
_cell.angle_alpha   90.00
_cell.angle_beta   90.00
_cell.angle_gamma   90.00
#
_symmetry.space_group_name_H-M   'P 1'
#
loop_
_entity.id
_entity.type
_entity.pdbx_description
1 polymer ?
#
loop_
_entity_poly.entity_id
_entity_poly.type
_entity_poly.pdbx_seq_one_letter_code
_entity_poly.pdbx_strand_id
1 'polypeptide(L)'
;MKKKCLLTALFGCMVVCASAQISLSGKVVDARTGKPVEGANVRLEQTTIGCATNPKGEFLLKDIKEGTYTLRTSCLNYAPVTQKVSQSQKEMVIRLKGTTFNMDQVVVTGTGTHHKLKDSPVPVEVISQRDLQNANPSSFQDALVKLVPSISVQTTAMGTTLYVNGLPDKYLLVLINGKKVAGDISGSIDYDRINMDAVKRIEVLKGASSALYGSDAIAGVINIITDDPKSALNVSSNTRVSSHGRISESVNADANDGKLSAHLNYNYRTSDGWQLNPYEESKGELVETTKKPVYKNHSHNVSQTLSYAATERLSLHLNGNLFISENDRTGAYDYNNRHQSYTVGGTAKYLLAKRASYIEGNISTTNFRSFYDYINDAKTHKTGDEVLSKDQTYTNANLKGVFKTHENNTLFTGLDYVFEGLEPTETSKMLNNEYQSVYTLAAYVQDEVKLLDAISVVAGIRYAYNEKFKSQFTPKLSLMYQYSELNVRASYAAGFRSP
;
A
#
# COMPACT_ATOMS: atom_id res chain seq x y z
N MET A 1 -22.52 -12.55 91.38
CA MET A 1 -21.15 -12.70 90.91
C MET A 1 -21.20 -13.55 89.63
N LYS A 2 -20.48 -13.26 88.57
CA LYS A 2 -20.43 -13.83 87.23
C LYS A 2 -21.36 -13.19 86.19
N LYS A 3 -20.98 -11.99 85.72
CA LYS A 3 -21.34 -11.42 84.41
C LYS A 3 -20.48 -10.17 84.16
N LYS A 4 -19.14 -10.28 84.14
CA LYS A 4 -18.21 -9.23 83.74
C LYS A 4 -16.90 -9.81 83.24
N CYS A 5 -16.92 -10.65 82.22
CA CYS A 5 -15.68 -11.11 81.56
C CYS A 5 -15.91 -11.57 80.11
N LEU A 6 -16.83 -10.93 79.39
CA LEU A 6 -17.06 -11.33 77.99
C LEU A 6 -17.14 -10.14 77.00
N LEU A 7 -16.55 -8.99 77.40
CA LEU A 7 -16.58 -7.79 76.53
C LEU A 7 -15.19 -7.27 76.15
N THR A 8 -14.12 -8.00 76.46
CA THR A 8 -12.74 -7.55 76.17
C THR A 8 -11.99 -8.37 75.12
N ALA A 9 -12.66 -9.33 74.48
CA ALA A 9 -12.02 -10.19 73.49
C ALA A 9 -12.49 -9.92 71.98
N LEU A 10 -13.27 -8.82 71.75
CA LEU A 10 -13.75 -8.49 70.41
C LEU A 10 -13.13 -7.21 69.82
N PHE A 11 -12.04 -6.70 70.40
CA PHE A 11 -11.39 -5.46 69.94
C PHE A 11 -9.96 -5.65 69.42
N GLY A 12 -9.58 -6.83 69.02
CA GLY A 12 -8.20 -7.14 68.65
C GLY A 12 -7.99 -7.92 67.37
N CYS A 13 -8.65 -7.58 66.25
CA CYS A 13 -8.20 -8.05 64.95
C CYS A 13 -8.87 -7.30 63.76
N MET A 14 -8.85 -5.97 63.79
CA MET A 14 -8.87 -5.20 62.55
C MET A 14 -7.41 -4.99 62.09
N VAL A 15 -6.78 -6.03 61.57
CA VAL A 15 -5.60 -5.86 60.73
C VAL A 15 -6.10 -5.18 59.48
N VAL A 16 -5.99 -3.86 59.42
CA VAL A 16 -6.09 -3.09 58.20
C VAL A 16 -4.92 -3.56 57.32
N CYS A 17 -5.20 -4.45 56.38
CA CYS A 17 -4.28 -4.70 55.28
C CYS A 17 -4.17 -3.36 54.51
N ALA A 18 -3.26 -2.51 54.93
CA ALA A 18 -2.81 -1.38 54.11
C ALA A 18 -2.11 -1.98 52.87
N SER A 19 -2.87 -2.23 51.80
CA SER A 19 -2.28 -2.57 50.53
C SER A 19 -1.42 -1.38 50.12
N ALA A 20 -0.11 -1.57 50.08
CA ALA A 20 0.80 -0.55 49.59
C ALA A 20 0.42 -0.23 48.15
N GLN A 21 -0.09 0.96 47.92
CA GLN A 21 -0.43 1.43 46.58
C GLN A 21 0.76 2.18 46.01
N ILE A 22 1.13 1.79 44.80
CA ILE A 22 2.20 2.43 44.03
C ILE A 22 1.62 3.66 43.32
N SER A 23 2.36 4.76 43.31
CA SER A 23 2.07 5.91 42.47
C SER A 23 3.26 6.24 41.59
N LEU A 24 2.97 6.53 40.31
CA LEU A 24 3.97 6.93 39.31
C LEU A 24 3.64 8.35 38.85
N SER A 25 4.58 9.25 38.97
CA SER A 25 4.42 10.63 38.48
C SER A 25 5.69 11.09 37.75
N GLY A 26 5.52 12.00 36.82
CA GLY A 26 6.65 12.52 36.08
C GLY A 26 6.24 13.45 34.96
N LYS A 27 7.19 13.67 34.06
CA LYS A 27 7.05 14.57 32.93
C LYS A 27 7.50 13.90 31.65
N VAL A 28 6.72 14.08 30.59
CA VAL A 28 7.06 13.66 29.25
C VAL A 28 7.59 14.86 28.47
N VAL A 29 8.78 14.71 27.89
CA VAL A 29 9.46 15.79 27.16
C VAL A 29 9.98 15.30 25.81
N ASP A 30 10.07 16.20 24.86
CA ASP A 30 10.73 15.96 23.58
C ASP A 30 12.23 15.75 23.79
N ALA A 31 12.78 14.67 23.29
CA ALA A 31 14.16 14.26 23.54
C ALA A 31 15.20 15.23 22.95
N ARG A 32 14.86 15.97 21.91
CA ARG A 32 15.76 16.91 21.23
C ARG A 32 15.66 18.33 21.78
N THR A 33 14.44 18.79 22.01
CA THR A 33 14.19 20.19 22.40
C THR A 33 14.02 20.39 23.90
N GLY A 34 13.76 19.32 24.66
CA GLY A 34 13.42 19.36 26.08
C GLY A 34 12.05 19.97 26.38
N LYS A 35 11.27 20.37 25.38
CA LYS A 35 9.93 20.95 25.57
C LYS A 35 8.96 19.89 26.09
N PRO A 36 7.98 20.28 26.93
CA PRO A 36 6.94 19.36 27.38
C PRO A 36 6.09 18.85 26.21
N VAL A 37 5.69 17.57 26.29
CA VAL A 37 4.80 16.92 25.33
C VAL A 37 3.42 16.80 25.97
N GLU A 38 2.46 17.60 25.50
CA GLU A 38 1.06 17.55 25.89
C GLU A 38 0.34 16.39 25.21
N GLY A 39 -0.66 15.80 25.89
CA GLY A 39 -1.52 14.75 25.32
C GLY A 39 -0.81 13.40 25.09
N ALA A 40 0.40 13.21 25.64
CA ALA A 40 1.06 11.92 25.60
C ALA A 40 0.29 10.90 26.45
N ASN A 41 -0.07 9.75 25.86
CA ASN A 41 -0.73 8.66 26.56
C ASN A 41 0.31 7.86 27.34
N VAL A 42 0.19 7.87 28.67
CA VAL A 42 1.04 7.12 29.61
C VAL A 42 0.18 6.02 30.24
N ARG A 43 0.48 4.75 29.98
CA ARG A 43 -0.32 3.62 30.47
C ARG A 43 0.54 2.45 30.93
N LEU A 44 0.02 1.69 31.87
CA LEU A 44 0.57 0.38 32.24
C LEU A 44 -0.01 -0.69 31.30
N GLU A 45 0.85 -1.41 30.59
CA GLU A 45 0.41 -2.49 29.69
C GLU A 45 -0.30 -3.60 30.49
N GLN A 46 -1.26 -4.25 29.85
CA GLN A 46 -2.12 -5.28 30.44
C GLN A 46 -2.98 -4.81 31.63
N THR A 47 -3.18 -3.50 31.79
CA THR A 47 -4.07 -2.91 32.80
C THR A 47 -4.94 -1.82 32.18
N THR A 48 -5.95 -1.36 32.90
CA THR A 48 -6.77 -0.20 32.53
C THR A 48 -6.22 1.13 33.06
N ILE A 49 -5.04 1.10 33.71
CA ILE A 49 -4.46 2.28 34.37
C ILE A 49 -3.64 3.07 33.36
N GLY A 50 -4.06 4.30 33.10
CA GLY A 50 -3.38 5.23 32.20
C GLY A 50 -3.95 6.64 32.28
N CYS A 51 -3.19 7.62 31.80
CA CYS A 51 -3.63 9.02 31.70
C CYS A 51 -2.94 9.69 30.47
N ALA A 52 -3.48 10.84 30.07
CA ALA A 52 -2.80 11.75 29.15
C ALA A 52 -2.01 12.81 29.93
N THR A 53 -0.88 13.26 29.39
CA THR A 53 -0.12 14.36 29.95
C THR A 53 -0.83 15.69 29.79
N ASN A 54 -0.68 16.57 30.81
CA ASN A 54 -1.20 17.94 30.77
C ASN A 54 -0.35 18.87 29.85
N PRO A 55 -0.72 20.16 29.65
CA PRO A 55 0.06 21.12 28.85
C PRO A 55 1.51 21.32 29.30
N LYS A 56 1.82 21.00 30.55
CA LYS A 56 3.20 21.02 31.10
C LYS A 56 3.94 19.70 30.89
N GLY A 57 3.30 18.72 30.21
CA GLY A 57 3.82 17.39 29.98
C GLY A 57 3.77 16.46 31.20
N GLU A 58 3.09 16.84 32.27
CA GLU A 58 3.08 16.09 33.54
C GLU A 58 2.01 15.00 33.52
N PHE A 59 2.31 13.87 34.17
CA PHE A 59 1.40 12.74 34.35
C PHE A 59 1.41 12.23 35.79
N LEU A 60 0.32 11.62 36.21
CA LEU A 60 0.18 10.98 37.51
C LEU A 60 -0.73 9.75 37.41
N LEU A 61 -0.16 8.57 37.66
CA LEU A 61 -0.88 7.31 37.79
C LEU A 61 -0.96 6.94 39.27
N LYS A 62 -2.17 6.68 39.78
CA LYS A 62 -2.46 6.32 41.17
C LYS A 62 -3.05 4.91 41.25
N ASP A 63 -3.18 4.42 42.45
CA ASP A 63 -3.88 3.18 42.77
C ASP A 63 -3.35 1.93 42.07
N ILE A 64 -2.03 1.91 41.83
CA ILE A 64 -1.34 0.78 41.20
C ILE A 64 -1.04 -0.24 42.31
N LYS A 65 -1.44 -1.48 42.13
CA LYS A 65 -1.09 -2.59 43.03
C LYS A 65 0.42 -2.85 42.98
N GLU A 66 0.98 -3.35 44.07
CA GLU A 66 2.39 -3.73 44.11
C GLU A 66 2.68 -4.82 43.06
N GLY A 67 3.73 -4.63 42.27
CA GLY A 67 4.10 -5.54 41.16
C GLY A 67 5.05 -4.89 40.16
N THR A 68 5.54 -5.67 39.24
CA THR A 68 6.35 -5.19 38.11
C THR A 68 5.48 -4.99 36.89
N TYR A 69 5.51 -3.80 36.32
CA TYR A 69 4.71 -3.40 35.18
C TYR A 69 5.58 -2.86 34.03
N THR A 70 5.05 -2.90 32.84
CA THR A 70 5.61 -2.20 31.68
C THR A 70 4.84 -0.89 31.49
N LEU A 71 5.50 0.24 31.74
CA LEU A 71 4.96 1.56 31.45
C LEU A 71 5.21 1.89 29.99
N ARG A 72 4.17 2.10 29.22
CA ARG A 72 4.23 2.52 27.81
C ARG A 72 3.78 3.96 27.69
N THR A 73 4.64 4.78 27.06
CA THR A 73 4.32 6.18 26.76
C THR A 73 4.33 6.38 25.25
N SER A 74 3.26 6.93 24.71
CA SER A 74 3.10 7.19 23.28
C SER A 74 2.44 8.56 23.05
N CYS A 75 2.85 9.25 21.99
CA CYS A 75 2.25 10.49 21.55
C CYS A 75 2.29 10.56 20.03
N LEU A 76 1.37 11.31 19.44
CA LEU A 76 1.38 11.58 17.99
C LEU A 76 2.71 12.28 17.64
N ASN A 77 3.34 11.86 16.55
CA ASN A 77 4.65 12.33 16.09
C ASN A 77 5.86 11.96 16.97
N TYR A 78 5.70 11.00 17.87
CA TYR A 78 6.80 10.50 18.71
C TYR A 78 6.88 8.96 18.65
N ALA A 79 8.10 8.43 18.70
CA ALA A 79 8.32 7.00 18.88
C ALA A 79 7.88 6.59 20.29
N PRO A 80 7.09 5.52 20.46
CA PRO A 80 6.69 5.06 21.77
C PRO A 80 7.90 4.58 22.58
N VAL A 81 7.87 4.86 23.87
CA VAL A 81 8.88 4.42 24.83
C VAL A 81 8.25 3.46 25.82
N THR A 82 8.91 2.33 26.08
CA THR A 82 8.51 1.37 27.11
C THR A 82 9.60 1.24 28.15
N GLN A 83 9.22 1.18 29.44
CA GLN A 83 10.16 0.98 30.56
C GLN A 83 9.51 0.14 31.65
N LYS A 84 10.30 -0.68 32.34
CA LYS A 84 9.82 -1.47 33.48
C LYS A 84 9.77 -0.60 34.75
N VAL A 85 8.69 -0.73 35.49
CA VAL A 85 8.46 -0.03 36.75
C VAL A 85 7.95 -1.04 37.80
N SER A 86 8.49 -1.01 39.02
CA SER A 86 8.16 -1.98 40.07
C SER A 86 7.88 -1.36 41.42
N GLN A 87 8.08 -0.06 41.57
CA GLN A 87 7.86 0.68 42.83
C GLN A 87 7.46 2.13 42.56
N SER A 88 6.97 2.82 43.59
CA SER A 88 6.60 4.22 43.46
C SER A 88 7.78 5.07 42.99
N GLN A 89 7.58 5.83 41.93
CA GLN A 89 8.56 6.77 41.40
C GLN A 89 7.91 8.13 41.20
N LYS A 90 8.63 9.15 41.67
CA LYS A 90 8.25 10.56 41.50
C LYS A 90 9.25 11.23 40.58
N GLU A 91 8.78 12.26 39.87
CA GLU A 91 9.63 13.08 38.97
C GLU A 91 10.34 12.30 37.85
N MET A 92 9.68 11.26 37.36
CA MET A 92 10.19 10.52 36.21
C MET A 92 10.25 11.44 34.96
N VAL A 93 11.36 11.44 34.25
CA VAL A 93 11.46 12.16 32.95
C VAL A 93 11.49 11.14 31.82
N ILE A 94 10.39 11.11 31.05
CA ILE A 94 10.27 10.26 29.88
C ILE A 94 10.58 11.12 28.65
N ARG A 95 11.62 10.73 27.92
CA ARG A 95 12.06 11.45 26.72
C ARG A 95 11.52 10.75 25.49
N LEU A 96 10.57 11.37 24.79
CA LEU A 96 10.06 10.88 23.53
C LEU A 96 10.90 11.45 22.39
N LYS A 97 11.38 10.57 21.51
CA LYS A 97 12.04 11.00 20.27
C LYS A 97 10.95 11.34 19.25
N GLY A 98 10.95 12.59 18.79
CA GLY A 98 10.09 12.99 17.68
C GLY A 98 10.33 12.10 16.45
N THR A 99 9.29 11.54 15.90
CA THR A 99 9.35 10.86 14.61
C THR A 99 9.20 11.91 13.51
N THR A 100 10.21 12.76 13.38
CA THR A 100 10.36 13.57 12.18
C THR A 100 10.54 12.60 11.02
N PHE A 101 9.81 12.81 9.93
CA PHE A 101 9.86 12.08 8.67
C PHE A 101 10.80 10.87 8.73
N ASN A 102 10.27 9.66 8.66
CA ASN A 102 11.08 8.45 8.90
C ASN A 102 12.08 8.27 7.76
N MET A 103 13.13 9.10 7.73
CA MET A 103 14.16 9.11 6.69
C MET A 103 14.96 7.82 6.68
N ASP A 104 14.83 6.98 7.70
CA ASP A 104 15.37 5.62 7.74
C ASP A 104 14.42 4.58 7.12
N GLN A 105 13.25 5.00 6.61
CA GLN A 105 12.33 4.12 5.90
C GLN A 105 12.99 3.58 4.63
N VAL A 106 12.90 2.27 4.44
CA VAL A 106 13.48 1.60 3.27
C VAL A 106 12.55 1.71 2.08
N VAL A 107 13.09 2.12 0.94
CA VAL A 107 12.41 2.22 -0.37
C VAL A 107 13.11 1.35 -1.39
N VAL A 108 12.39 0.92 -2.41
CA VAL A 108 12.91 0.08 -3.50
C VAL A 108 12.58 0.61 -4.89
N THR A 109 11.52 1.39 -5.04
CA THR A 109 10.98 1.77 -6.35
C THR A 109 11.93 2.66 -7.16
N GLY A 110 12.74 3.49 -6.50
CA GLY A 110 13.62 4.43 -7.20
C GLY A 110 14.74 3.79 -7.99
N THR A 111 15.33 2.73 -7.47
CA THR A 111 16.54 2.09 -8.02
C THR A 111 16.38 0.59 -8.25
N GLY A 112 15.28 -0.02 -7.80
CA GLY A 112 15.10 -1.48 -7.80
C GLY A 112 15.82 -2.20 -6.66
N THR A 113 16.58 -1.46 -5.85
CA THR A 113 17.36 -1.93 -4.70
C THR A 113 16.89 -1.26 -3.40
N HIS A 114 17.17 -1.89 -2.27
CA HIS A 114 16.75 -1.38 -0.96
C HIS A 114 17.64 -0.21 -0.50
N HIS A 115 17.04 0.97 -0.35
CA HIS A 115 17.71 2.16 0.21
C HIS A 115 16.93 2.74 1.37
N LYS A 116 17.62 3.37 2.31
CA LYS A 116 16.94 4.32 3.19
C LYS A 116 16.49 5.51 2.35
N LEU A 117 15.33 6.06 2.62
CA LEU A 117 14.74 7.16 1.85
C LEU A 117 15.71 8.36 1.69
N LYS A 118 16.45 8.67 2.77
CA LYS A 118 17.46 9.74 2.76
C LYS A 118 18.63 9.47 1.83
N ASP A 119 19.00 8.20 1.68
CA ASP A 119 20.20 7.74 0.95
C ASP A 119 19.83 7.31 -0.49
N SER A 120 18.57 7.40 -0.90
CA SER A 120 18.13 7.07 -2.25
C SER A 120 18.58 8.15 -3.25
N PRO A 121 19.38 7.80 -4.27
CA PRO A 121 19.81 8.76 -5.30
C PRO A 121 18.65 9.24 -6.19
N VAL A 122 17.56 8.50 -6.23
CA VAL A 122 16.36 8.85 -6.97
C VAL A 122 15.30 9.30 -5.97
N PRO A 123 14.63 10.46 -6.19
CA PRO A 123 13.61 10.95 -5.28
C PRO A 123 12.38 10.06 -5.33
N VAL A 124 12.05 9.46 -4.19
CA VAL A 124 10.85 8.65 -3.98
C VAL A 124 10.02 9.31 -2.89
N GLU A 125 8.75 9.55 -3.16
CA GLU A 125 7.80 9.98 -2.14
C GLU A 125 7.17 8.75 -1.49
N VAL A 126 7.09 8.73 -0.17
CA VAL A 126 6.59 7.57 0.57
C VAL A 126 5.43 7.98 1.43
N ILE A 127 4.31 7.32 1.22
CA ILE A 127 3.13 7.37 2.08
C ILE A 127 3.21 6.18 3.02
N SER A 128 3.46 6.43 4.28
CA SER A 128 3.56 5.37 5.29
C SER A 128 2.17 4.85 5.70
N GLN A 129 2.12 3.67 6.31
CA GLN A 129 0.89 3.14 6.91
C GLN A 129 0.28 4.13 7.91
N ARG A 130 1.10 4.85 8.65
CA ARG A 130 0.66 5.89 9.58
C ARG A 130 -0.01 7.07 8.88
N ASP A 131 0.54 7.52 7.75
CA ASP A 131 -0.05 8.61 6.96
C ASP A 131 -1.42 8.17 6.41
N LEU A 132 -1.53 6.92 5.96
CA LEU A 132 -2.80 6.33 5.52
C LEU A 132 -3.82 6.25 6.67
N GLN A 133 -3.39 5.82 7.86
CA GLN A 133 -4.26 5.77 9.04
C GLN A 133 -4.74 7.16 9.46
N ASN A 134 -3.86 8.17 9.45
CA ASN A 134 -4.19 9.54 9.82
C ASN A 134 -5.12 10.21 8.79
N ALA A 135 -4.87 10.01 7.50
CA ALA A 135 -5.70 10.55 6.43
C ALA A 135 -7.04 9.84 6.26
N ASN A 136 -7.12 8.59 6.77
CA ASN A 136 -8.30 7.71 6.69
C ASN A 136 -8.98 7.77 5.30
N PRO A 137 -8.26 7.41 4.22
CA PRO A 137 -8.79 7.52 2.88
C PRO A 137 -9.90 6.52 2.62
N SER A 138 -10.88 6.91 1.82
CA SER A 138 -12.01 6.06 1.44
C SER A 138 -11.68 5.09 0.30
N SER A 139 -10.62 5.38 -0.46
CA SER A 139 -10.16 4.58 -1.60
C SER A 139 -8.67 4.84 -1.86
N PHE A 140 -8.08 4.07 -2.77
CA PHE A 140 -6.71 4.29 -3.23
C PHE A 140 -6.53 5.68 -3.87
N GLN A 141 -7.46 6.09 -4.73
CA GLN A 141 -7.44 7.39 -5.37
C GLN A 141 -7.51 8.53 -4.33
N ASP A 142 -8.40 8.39 -3.34
CA ASP A 142 -8.54 9.36 -2.25
C ASP A 142 -7.25 9.48 -1.42
N ALA A 143 -6.56 8.35 -1.16
CA ALA A 143 -5.27 8.35 -0.49
C ALA A 143 -4.22 9.15 -1.28
N LEU A 144 -4.14 8.92 -2.59
CA LEU A 144 -3.17 9.61 -3.43
C LEU A 144 -3.43 11.10 -3.51
N VAL A 145 -4.69 11.52 -3.73
CA VAL A 145 -5.07 12.94 -3.80
C VAL A 145 -4.81 13.68 -2.50
N LYS A 146 -5.09 13.05 -1.36
CA LYS A 146 -4.86 13.65 -0.03
C LYS A 146 -3.39 13.78 0.33
N LEU A 147 -2.56 12.82 -0.11
CA LEU A 147 -1.20 12.65 0.41
C LEU A 147 -0.09 12.93 -0.62
N VAL A 148 -0.43 13.04 -1.90
CA VAL A 148 0.53 13.31 -2.98
C VAL A 148 0.11 14.55 -3.78
N PRO A 149 0.71 15.73 -3.53
CA PRO A 149 0.27 16.99 -4.14
C PRO A 149 0.31 17.04 -5.67
N SER A 150 1.12 16.18 -6.32
CA SER A 150 1.23 16.11 -7.79
C SER A 150 0.19 15.23 -8.46
N ILE A 151 -0.70 14.61 -7.68
CA ILE A 151 -1.74 13.73 -8.18
C ILE A 151 -3.09 14.43 -8.07
N SER A 152 -3.85 14.37 -9.16
CA SER A 152 -5.23 14.80 -9.23
C SER A 152 -6.12 13.71 -9.82
N VAL A 153 -7.40 13.83 -9.59
CA VAL A 153 -8.40 12.87 -10.05
C VAL A 153 -9.47 13.61 -10.86
N GLN A 154 -9.82 13.03 -11.99
CA GLN A 154 -10.97 13.44 -12.77
C GLN A 154 -11.98 12.30 -12.81
N THR A 155 -13.17 12.54 -12.26
CA THR A 155 -14.29 11.60 -12.33
C THR A 155 -15.18 11.98 -13.50
N THR A 156 -15.43 11.01 -14.38
CA THR A 156 -16.32 11.13 -15.53
C THR A 156 -17.38 10.03 -15.50
N ALA A 157 -18.34 10.08 -16.38
CA ALA A 157 -19.32 9.00 -16.56
C ALA A 157 -18.68 7.66 -16.98
N MET A 158 -17.46 7.69 -17.53
CA MET A 158 -16.71 6.49 -17.95
C MET A 158 -15.78 5.93 -16.86
N GLY A 159 -15.74 6.57 -15.69
CA GLY A 159 -14.91 6.16 -14.56
C GLY A 159 -14.01 7.28 -14.02
N THR A 160 -13.08 6.90 -13.19
CA THR A 160 -12.16 7.80 -12.51
C THR A 160 -10.75 7.64 -13.11
N THR A 161 -10.19 8.73 -13.62
CA THR A 161 -8.84 8.79 -14.18
C THR A 161 -7.92 9.54 -13.22
N LEU A 162 -6.77 8.97 -12.90
CA LEU A 162 -5.68 9.63 -12.17
C LEU A 162 -4.80 10.43 -13.14
N TYR A 163 -4.36 11.60 -12.68
CA TYR A 163 -3.37 12.42 -13.38
C TYR A 163 -2.17 12.62 -12.48
N VAL A 164 -0.99 12.38 -13.01
CA VAL A 164 0.30 12.63 -12.34
C VAL A 164 1.03 13.71 -13.10
N ASN A 165 1.27 14.87 -12.48
CA ASN A 165 1.87 16.04 -13.15
C ASN A 165 1.14 16.42 -14.46
N GLY A 166 -0.19 16.28 -14.52
CA GLY A 166 -1.01 16.57 -15.68
C GLY A 166 -1.07 15.47 -16.76
N LEU A 167 -0.35 14.35 -16.60
CA LEU A 167 -0.41 13.19 -17.49
C LEU A 167 -1.41 12.17 -16.97
N PRO A 168 -2.31 11.63 -17.81
CA PRO A 168 -3.30 10.64 -17.40
C PRO A 168 -2.65 9.28 -17.04
N ASP A 169 -3.37 8.49 -16.28
CA ASP A 169 -2.92 7.21 -15.71
C ASP A 169 -2.50 6.15 -16.74
N LYS A 170 -2.90 6.27 -17.98
CA LYS A 170 -2.35 5.43 -19.06
C LYS A 170 -0.82 5.58 -19.23
N TYR A 171 -0.21 6.64 -18.70
CA TYR A 171 1.24 6.86 -18.65
C TYR A 171 1.86 6.57 -17.28
N LEU A 172 1.06 6.08 -16.35
CA LEU A 172 1.42 5.76 -14.98
C LEU A 172 1.46 4.25 -14.77
N LEU A 173 2.59 3.75 -14.28
CA LEU A 173 2.70 2.34 -13.94
C LEU A 173 2.31 2.13 -12.48
N VAL A 174 1.28 1.32 -12.24
CA VAL A 174 0.85 0.92 -10.90
C VAL A 174 1.27 -0.51 -10.62
N LEU A 175 1.96 -0.70 -9.52
CA LEU A 175 2.52 -1.97 -9.09
C LEU A 175 1.99 -2.36 -7.70
N ILE A 176 1.83 -3.66 -7.47
CA ILE A 176 1.70 -4.25 -6.13
C ILE A 176 2.90 -5.17 -5.89
N ASN A 177 3.71 -4.85 -4.90
CA ASN A 177 4.96 -5.57 -4.59
C ASN A 177 5.87 -5.72 -5.83
N GLY A 178 5.96 -4.65 -6.65
CA GLY A 178 6.78 -4.63 -7.86
C GLY A 178 6.16 -5.33 -9.08
N LYS A 179 4.92 -5.85 -9.01
CA LYS A 179 4.21 -6.51 -10.11
C LYS A 179 3.14 -5.58 -10.69
N LYS A 180 3.09 -5.44 -12.01
CA LYS A 180 2.10 -4.57 -12.69
C LYS A 180 0.68 -5.04 -12.39
N VAL A 181 -0.19 -4.10 -12.03
CA VAL A 181 -1.64 -4.30 -12.00
C VAL A 181 -2.14 -4.24 -13.44
N ALA A 182 -2.37 -5.40 -14.04
CA ALA A 182 -2.80 -5.52 -15.42
C ALA A 182 -4.32 -5.62 -15.55
N GLY A 183 -4.83 -5.38 -16.77
CA GLY A 183 -6.26 -5.36 -17.09
C GLY A 183 -6.83 -3.95 -16.93
N ASP A 184 -7.08 -3.32 -18.04
CA ASP A 184 -7.61 -1.96 -18.12
C ASP A 184 -9.02 -1.92 -18.72
N ILE A 185 -9.76 -0.88 -18.36
CA ILE A 185 -11.03 -0.50 -18.97
C ILE A 185 -10.77 0.84 -19.68
N SER A 186 -10.77 0.85 -21.00
CA SER A 186 -10.54 2.06 -21.82
C SER A 186 -9.23 2.79 -21.47
N GLY A 187 -8.17 2.05 -21.10
CA GLY A 187 -6.86 2.58 -20.77
C GLY A 187 -6.66 2.98 -19.31
N SER A 188 -7.66 2.78 -18.45
CA SER A 188 -7.57 3.03 -17.00
C SER A 188 -7.75 1.75 -16.21
N ILE A 189 -7.01 1.63 -15.10
CA ILE A 189 -7.12 0.49 -14.19
C ILE A 189 -8.32 0.71 -13.26
N ASP A 190 -9.06 -0.36 -12.97
CA ASP A 190 -10.03 -0.34 -11.88
C ASP A 190 -9.29 -0.38 -10.53
N TYR A 191 -9.18 0.76 -9.88
CA TYR A 191 -8.43 0.92 -8.62
C TYR A 191 -9.15 0.31 -7.41
N ASP A 192 -10.40 -0.11 -7.53
CA ASP A 192 -11.12 -0.84 -6.49
C ASP A 192 -10.54 -2.25 -6.25
N ARG A 193 -9.69 -2.72 -7.18
CA ARG A 193 -8.87 -3.93 -7.02
C ARG A 193 -7.81 -3.79 -5.92
N ILE A 194 -7.49 -2.57 -5.50
CA ILE A 194 -6.46 -2.30 -4.48
C ILE A 194 -7.09 -2.24 -3.11
N ASN A 195 -6.75 -3.21 -2.26
CA ASN A 195 -7.18 -3.20 -0.87
C ASN A 195 -6.26 -2.32 -0.02
N MET A 196 -6.78 -1.20 0.48
CA MET A 196 -6.04 -0.25 1.29
C MET A 196 -5.66 -0.76 2.68
N ASP A 197 -6.41 -1.71 3.24
CA ASP A 197 -6.16 -2.26 4.58
C ASP A 197 -4.95 -3.22 4.62
N ALA A 198 -4.55 -3.76 3.46
CA ALA A 198 -3.35 -4.57 3.31
C ALA A 198 -2.08 -3.73 3.02
N VAL A 199 -2.22 -2.41 2.85
CA VAL A 199 -1.12 -1.55 2.43
C VAL A 199 -0.23 -1.16 3.62
N LYS A 200 1.05 -1.51 3.54
CA LYS A 200 2.10 -1.08 4.47
C LYS A 200 2.62 0.32 4.15
N ARG A 201 2.84 0.60 2.88
CA ARG A 201 3.24 1.90 2.35
C ARG A 201 2.99 1.97 0.86
N ILE A 202 2.93 3.20 0.34
CA ILE A 202 2.90 3.47 -1.10
C ILE A 202 4.17 4.25 -1.43
N GLU A 203 4.92 3.79 -2.42
CA GLU A 203 6.10 4.46 -2.95
C GLU A 203 5.73 5.10 -4.29
N VAL A 204 5.91 6.41 -4.39
CA VAL A 204 5.61 7.20 -5.60
C VAL A 204 6.89 7.73 -6.19
N LEU A 205 7.23 7.24 -7.37
CA LEU A 205 8.35 7.70 -8.16
C LEU A 205 7.83 8.61 -9.27
N LYS A 206 8.22 9.88 -9.26
CA LYS A 206 7.77 10.88 -10.23
C LYS A 206 8.71 10.95 -11.42
N GLY A 207 8.14 11.13 -12.60
CA GLY A 207 8.90 11.24 -13.85
C GLY A 207 9.25 9.89 -14.49
N ALA A 208 9.92 9.98 -15.65
CA ALA A 208 10.21 8.81 -16.48
C ALA A 208 11.08 7.76 -15.75
N SER A 209 10.67 6.51 -15.82
CA SER A 209 11.32 5.38 -15.16
C SER A 209 11.36 4.13 -16.05
N SER A 210 11.21 4.30 -17.36
CA SER A 210 11.17 3.20 -18.33
C SER A 210 12.46 2.39 -18.40
N ALA A 211 13.58 2.95 -17.96
CA ALA A 211 14.85 2.23 -17.84
C ALA A 211 14.77 1.03 -16.87
N LEU A 212 13.99 1.12 -15.80
CA LEU A 212 13.79 0.01 -14.85
C LEU A 212 12.53 -0.77 -15.13
N TYR A 213 11.44 -0.06 -15.46
CA TYR A 213 10.10 -0.63 -15.47
C TYR A 213 9.50 -0.84 -16.86
N GLY A 214 10.20 -0.39 -17.92
CA GLY A 214 9.75 -0.54 -19.30
C GLY A 214 8.66 0.45 -19.70
N SER A 215 7.77 0.00 -20.59
CA SER A 215 6.62 0.77 -21.06
C SER A 215 5.70 1.22 -19.92
N ASP A 216 4.93 2.28 -20.14
CA ASP A 216 3.94 2.87 -19.23
C ASP A 216 4.49 3.71 -18.07
N ALA A 217 5.79 3.63 -17.76
CA ALA A 217 6.43 4.40 -16.68
C ALA A 217 6.95 5.78 -17.15
N ILE A 218 6.10 6.58 -17.81
CA ILE A 218 6.44 7.94 -18.31
C ILE A 218 6.11 8.99 -17.27
N ALA A 219 4.89 9.01 -16.76
CA ALA A 219 4.45 9.97 -15.74
C ALA A 219 5.05 9.62 -14.37
N GLY A 220 5.31 8.34 -14.14
CA GLY A 220 5.88 7.84 -12.90
C GLY A 220 5.52 6.38 -12.63
N VAL A 221 5.88 5.95 -11.44
CA VAL A 221 5.57 4.60 -10.92
C VAL A 221 4.96 4.75 -9.53
N ILE A 222 3.85 4.10 -9.28
CA ILE A 222 3.27 3.93 -7.95
C ILE A 222 3.41 2.47 -7.56
N ASN A 223 4.17 2.19 -6.52
CA ASN A 223 4.37 0.84 -6.03
C ASN A 223 3.74 0.68 -4.64
N ILE A 224 2.73 -0.16 -4.57
CA ILE A 224 2.01 -0.48 -3.34
C ILE A 224 2.71 -1.65 -2.68
N ILE A 225 3.26 -1.43 -1.50
CA ILE A 225 3.94 -2.46 -0.72
C ILE A 225 2.97 -2.96 0.34
N THR A 226 2.69 -4.25 0.33
CA THR A 226 1.84 -4.90 1.34
C THR A 226 2.66 -5.37 2.53
N ASP A 227 2.01 -5.65 3.65
CA ASP A 227 2.70 -6.16 4.83
C ASP A 227 2.95 -7.68 4.72
N ASP A 228 4.04 -8.13 5.32
CA ASP A 228 4.32 -9.55 5.47
C ASP A 228 3.79 -10.04 6.82
N PRO A 229 3.17 -11.24 6.88
CA PRO A 229 2.70 -11.83 8.13
C PRO A 229 3.83 -12.01 9.14
N LYS A 230 3.70 -11.42 10.33
CA LYS A 230 4.71 -11.51 11.41
C LYS A 230 4.23 -12.32 12.60
N SER A 231 2.93 -12.37 12.81
CA SER A 231 2.29 -13.08 13.92
C SER A 231 2.04 -14.52 13.57
N ALA A 232 2.12 -15.42 14.54
CA ALA A 232 1.80 -16.83 14.37
C ALA A 232 0.36 -17.01 13.82
N LEU A 233 -0.58 -16.22 14.33
CA LEU A 233 -1.93 -16.09 13.80
C LEU A 233 -2.43 -14.67 14.08
N ASN A 234 -3.03 -14.03 13.08
CA ASN A 234 -3.71 -12.75 13.22
C ASN A 234 -4.92 -12.72 12.30
N VAL A 235 -6.07 -12.36 12.84
CA VAL A 235 -7.28 -12.13 12.06
C VAL A 235 -7.79 -10.72 12.39
N SER A 236 -8.05 -9.93 11.37
CA SER A 236 -8.58 -8.58 11.52
C SER A 236 -9.72 -8.34 10.53
N SER A 237 -10.69 -7.56 10.96
CA SER A 237 -11.80 -7.09 10.15
C SER A 237 -11.89 -5.57 10.27
N ASN A 238 -12.18 -4.91 9.16
CA ASN A 238 -12.38 -3.47 9.10
C ASN A 238 -13.63 -3.16 8.27
N THR A 239 -14.64 -2.61 8.94
CA THR A 239 -15.88 -2.16 8.30
C THR A 239 -15.89 -0.64 8.22
N ARG A 240 -16.12 -0.10 7.03
CA ARG A 240 -16.26 1.34 6.79
C ARG A 240 -17.59 1.62 6.13
N VAL A 241 -18.30 2.58 6.69
CA VAL A 241 -19.55 3.09 6.13
C VAL A 241 -19.39 4.59 5.85
N SER A 242 -19.83 5.04 4.70
CA SER A 242 -19.76 6.45 4.32
C SER A 242 -20.98 6.87 3.49
N SER A 243 -21.03 8.14 3.07
CA SER A 243 -22.13 8.69 2.26
C SER A 243 -22.37 7.89 0.99
N HIS A 244 -23.58 8.01 0.42
CA HIS A 244 -24.02 7.35 -0.82
C HIS A 244 -24.08 5.82 -0.70
N GLY A 245 -24.46 5.29 0.48
CA GLY A 245 -24.55 3.86 0.73
C GLY A 245 -23.24 3.10 0.56
N ARG A 246 -22.09 3.80 0.62
CA ARG A 246 -20.79 3.13 0.49
C ARG A 246 -20.47 2.33 1.73
N ILE A 247 -20.29 1.04 1.53
CA ILE A 247 -19.83 0.10 2.55
C ILE A 247 -18.57 -0.58 2.00
N SER A 248 -17.54 -0.65 2.83
CA SER A 248 -16.35 -1.45 2.56
C SER A 248 -16.09 -2.35 3.75
N GLU A 249 -16.03 -3.64 3.49
CA GLU A 249 -15.69 -4.66 4.48
C GLU A 249 -14.40 -5.35 4.06
N SER A 250 -13.43 -5.42 4.96
CA SER A 250 -12.15 -6.08 4.72
C SER A 250 -11.87 -7.07 5.84
N VAL A 251 -11.55 -8.30 5.47
CA VAL A 251 -11.14 -9.35 6.39
C VAL A 251 -9.75 -9.82 5.99
N ASN A 252 -8.81 -9.77 6.92
CA ASN A 252 -7.45 -10.24 6.74
C ASN A 252 -7.18 -11.40 7.70
N ALA A 253 -6.53 -12.44 7.22
CA ALA A 253 -6.06 -13.57 8.02
C ALA A 253 -4.59 -13.84 7.68
N ASP A 254 -3.75 -13.76 8.70
CA ASP A 254 -2.32 -14.00 8.64
C ASP A 254 -1.95 -15.21 9.45
N ALA A 255 -1.06 -16.04 8.92
CA ALA A 255 -0.45 -17.15 9.66
C ALA A 255 1.05 -17.22 9.35
N ASN A 256 1.88 -17.49 10.36
CA ASN A 256 3.32 -17.62 10.19
C ASN A 256 3.90 -18.55 11.25
N ASP A 257 4.56 -19.63 10.81
CA ASP A 257 5.29 -20.58 11.67
C ASP A 257 6.82 -20.42 11.59
N GLY A 258 7.30 -19.37 10.92
CA GLY A 258 8.72 -19.09 10.69
C GLY A 258 9.25 -19.66 9.37
N LYS A 259 8.71 -20.74 8.83
CA LYS A 259 9.06 -21.30 7.52
C LYS A 259 7.99 -21.04 6.47
N LEU A 260 6.74 -21.23 6.84
CA LEU A 260 5.59 -20.99 5.99
C LEU A 260 4.83 -19.77 6.53
N SER A 261 4.55 -18.81 5.67
CA SER A 261 3.63 -17.73 5.98
C SER A 261 2.52 -17.66 4.92
N ALA A 262 1.32 -17.38 5.39
CA ALA A 262 0.13 -17.23 4.57
C ALA A 262 -0.57 -15.93 4.91
N HIS A 263 -0.97 -15.20 3.90
CA HIS A 263 -1.82 -14.01 4.01
C HIS A 263 -3.02 -14.20 3.11
N LEU A 264 -4.21 -14.19 3.69
CA LEU A 264 -5.49 -14.19 2.98
C LEU A 264 -6.19 -12.86 3.25
N ASN A 265 -6.64 -12.22 2.21
CA ASN A 265 -7.46 -11.03 2.29
C ASN A 265 -8.73 -11.21 1.47
N TYR A 266 -9.87 -10.82 2.05
CA TYR A 266 -11.13 -10.63 1.36
C TYR A 266 -11.57 -9.18 1.55
N ASN A 267 -11.97 -8.54 0.48
CA ASN A 267 -12.54 -7.19 0.51
C ASN A 267 -13.84 -7.14 -0.31
N TYR A 268 -14.90 -6.67 0.32
CA TYR A 268 -16.18 -6.36 -0.30
C TYR A 268 -16.39 -4.86 -0.30
N ARG A 269 -16.87 -4.32 -1.42
CA ARG A 269 -17.26 -2.90 -1.52
C ARG A 269 -18.59 -2.78 -2.21
N THR A 270 -19.37 -1.80 -1.81
CA THR A 270 -20.60 -1.41 -2.50
C THR A 270 -20.82 0.09 -2.41
N SER A 271 -21.62 0.63 -3.33
CA SER A 271 -22.05 2.01 -3.38
C SER A 271 -23.38 2.10 -4.09
N ASP A 272 -24.30 2.95 -3.60
CA ASP A 272 -25.58 3.23 -4.27
C ASP A 272 -25.45 4.18 -5.47
N GLY A 273 -24.22 4.62 -5.75
CA GLY A 273 -23.96 5.66 -6.75
C GLY A 273 -24.49 7.02 -6.32
N TRP A 274 -24.17 8.05 -7.08
CA TRP A 274 -24.66 9.40 -6.80
C TRP A 274 -24.78 10.25 -8.05
N GLN A 275 -25.58 11.28 -7.92
CA GLN A 275 -25.80 12.30 -8.92
C GLN A 275 -24.73 13.40 -8.76
N LEU A 276 -24.10 13.81 -9.86
CA LEU A 276 -23.12 14.88 -9.86
C LEU A 276 -23.77 16.24 -9.99
N ASN A 277 -24.84 16.30 -10.79
CA ASN A 277 -25.62 17.52 -11.02
C ASN A 277 -27.12 17.17 -11.07
N PRO A 278 -27.99 17.88 -10.35
CA PRO A 278 -29.42 17.66 -10.41
C PRO A 278 -30.07 18.07 -11.73
N TYR A 279 -29.35 18.77 -12.60
CA TYR A 279 -29.82 19.24 -13.89
C TYR A 279 -28.98 18.67 -15.04
N GLU A 280 -29.63 18.39 -16.17
CA GLU A 280 -28.98 18.08 -17.45
C GLU A 280 -29.49 19.04 -18.53
N GLU A 281 -28.66 19.31 -19.54
CA GLU A 281 -29.07 20.07 -20.70
C GLU A 281 -29.86 19.18 -21.66
N SER A 282 -31.10 19.56 -21.96
CA SER A 282 -31.94 18.92 -22.94
C SER A 282 -32.52 19.97 -23.88
N LYS A 283 -32.23 19.89 -25.17
CA LYS A 283 -32.67 20.84 -26.20
C LYS A 283 -32.40 22.32 -25.90
N GLY A 284 -31.26 22.61 -25.22
CA GLY A 284 -30.88 23.97 -24.86
C GLY A 284 -31.50 24.49 -23.55
N GLU A 285 -32.24 23.68 -22.84
CA GLU A 285 -32.84 24.01 -21.53
C GLU A 285 -32.27 23.10 -20.43
N LEU A 286 -32.10 23.64 -19.23
CA LEU A 286 -31.72 22.84 -18.05
C LEU A 286 -32.99 22.18 -17.47
N VAL A 287 -33.02 20.85 -17.50
CA VAL A 287 -34.12 20.05 -16.95
C VAL A 287 -33.60 19.23 -15.74
N GLU A 288 -34.44 19.06 -14.74
CA GLU A 288 -34.10 18.16 -13.62
C GLU A 288 -33.90 16.75 -14.10
N THR A 289 -32.88 16.11 -13.58
CA THR A 289 -32.56 14.70 -13.89
C THR A 289 -32.32 13.91 -12.63
N THR A 290 -32.75 12.67 -12.63
CA THR A 290 -32.46 11.68 -11.57
C THR A 290 -31.34 10.73 -11.96
N LYS A 291 -30.73 10.93 -13.14
CA LYS A 291 -29.63 10.10 -13.61
C LYS A 291 -28.44 10.20 -12.65
N LYS A 292 -27.91 9.05 -12.28
CA LYS A 292 -26.70 8.93 -11.46
C LYS A 292 -25.52 8.60 -12.37
N PRO A 293 -24.74 9.59 -12.82
CA PRO A 293 -23.56 9.31 -13.65
C PRO A 293 -22.47 8.51 -12.92
N VAL A 294 -22.43 8.54 -11.58
CA VAL A 294 -21.67 7.59 -10.79
C VAL A 294 -22.60 6.43 -10.43
N TYR A 295 -22.39 5.30 -11.07
CA TYR A 295 -23.28 4.15 -10.99
C TYR A 295 -23.23 3.47 -9.61
N LYS A 296 -24.35 2.83 -9.25
CA LYS A 296 -24.35 1.83 -8.19
C LYS A 296 -23.40 0.71 -8.59
N ASN A 297 -22.56 0.29 -7.66
CA ASN A 297 -21.61 -0.78 -7.91
C ASN A 297 -21.41 -1.65 -6.68
N HIS A 298 -20.91 -2.85 -6.93
CA HIS A 298 -20.34 -3.69 -5.90
C HIS A 298 -19.14 -4.47 -6.45
N SER A 299 -18.22 -4.85 -5.55
CA SER A 299 -17.05 -5.62 -5.92
C SER A 299 -16.61 -6.57 -4.82
N HIS A 300 -16.04 -7.68 -5.25
CA HIS A 300 -15.41 -8.69 -4.40
C HIS A 300 -13.95 -8.84 -4.83
N ASN A 301 -13.05 -8.79 -3.89
CA ASN A 301 -11.62 -9.00 -4.11
C ASN A 301 -11.09 -10.02 -3.10
N VAL A 302 -10.57 -11.13 -3.58
CA VAL A 302 -9.89 -12.14 -2.76
C VAL A 302 -8.44 -12.20 -3.19
N SER A 303 -7.51 -12.03 -2.26
CA SER A 303 -6.09 -12.21 -2.53
C SER A 303 -5.44 -13.13 -1.51
N GLN A 304 -4.55 -13.98 -1.99
CA GLN A 304 -3.78 -14.89 -1.16
C GLN A 304 -2.31 -14.83 -1.53
N THR A 305 -1.46 -14.79 -0.53
CA THR A 305 -0.01 -14.94 -0.67
C THR A 305 0.47 -16.05 0.25
N LEU A 306 1.24 -16.95 -0.30
CA LEU A 306 1.94 -18.00 0.44
C LEU A 306 3.44 -17.77 0.27
N SER A 307 4.19 -17.77 1.35
CA SER A 307 5.64 -17.60 1.33
C SER A 307 6.28 -18.78 2.08
N TYR A 308 7.26 -19.41 1.47
CA TYR A 308 7.95 -20.56 2.02
C TYR A 308 9.47 -20.34 2.02
N ALA A 309 10.07 -20.33 3.20
CA ALA A 309 11.51 -20.33 3.39
C ALA A 309 12.04 -21.75 3.24
N ALA A 310 12.28 -22.19 2.00
CA ALA A 310 12.72 -23.54 1.69
C ALA A 310 14.09 -23.84 2.31
N THR A 311 14.99 -22.85 2.30
CA THR A 311 16.27 -22.89 3.01
C THR A 311 16.58 -21.49 3.56
N GLU A 312 17.67 -21.33 4.30
CA GLU A 312 18.14 -19.99 4.72
C GLU A 312 18.43 -19.02 3.55
N ARG A 313 18.60 -19.56 2.34
CA ARG A 313 18.93 -18.80 1.14
C ARG A 313 17.86 -18.78 0.08
N LEU A 314 16.95 -19.75 0.08
CA LEU A 314 15.89 -19.89 -0.94
C LEU A 314 14.55 -19.62 -0.31
N SER A 315 13.88 -18.57 -0.80
CA SER A 315 12.48 -18.27 -0.51
C SER A 315 11.64 -18.38 -1.77
N LEU A 316 10.46 -18.97 -1.61
CA LEU A 316 9.45 -19.12 -2.65
C LEU A 316 8.19 -18.38 -2.22
N HIS A 317 7.57 -17.65 -3.16
CA HIS A 317 6.33 -16.94 -2.92
C HIS A 317 5.34 -17.30 -4.03
N LEU A 318 4.13 -17.66 -3.64
CA LEU A 318 3.00 -17.85 -4.54
C LEU A 318 1.94 -16.80 -4.22
N ASN A 319 1.35 -16.20 -5.22
CA ASN A 319 0.27 -15.25 -5.04
C ASN A 319 -0.88 -15.55 -6.00
N GLY A 320 -2.09 -15.38 -5.51
CA GLY A 320 -3.33 -15.45 -6.27
C GLY A 320 -4.21 -14.25 -5.96
N ASN A 321 -4.95 -13.78 -6.95
CA ASN A 321 -5.97 -12.76 -6.79
C ASN A 321 -7.17 -13.07 -7.67
N LEU A 322 -8.36 -12.92 -7.11
CA LEU A 322 -9.65 -12.95 -7.81
C LEU A 322 -10.37 -11.64 -7.54
N PHE A 323 -10.77 -10.96 -8.58
CA PHE A 323 -11.56 -9.73 -8.50
C PHE A 323 -12.78 -9.84 -9.40
N ILE A 324 -13.94 -9.47 -8.86
CA ILE A 324 -15.20 -9.38 -9.58
C ILE A 324 -15.83 -8.04 -9.22
N SER A 325 -16.28 -7.27 -10.20
CA SER A 325 -17.05 -6.05 -9.96
C SER A 325 -18.22 -5.94 -10.93
N GLU A 326 -19.29 -5.33 -10.46
CA GLU A 326 -20.48 -5.04 -11.25
C GLU A 326 -20.87 -3.59 -11.08
N ASN A 327 -21.22 -2.94 -12.20
CA ASN A 327 -21.73 -1.59 -12.25
C ASN A 327 -23.15 -1.62 -12.80
N ASP A 328 -24.12 -1.22 -11.95
CA ASP A 328 -25.53 -1.10 -12.32
C ASP A 328 -25.72 0.17 -13.15
N ARG A 329 -26.01 0.01 -14.43
CA ARG A 329 -26.17 1.09 -15.41
C ARG A 329 -27.64 1.33 -15.77
N THR A 330 -28.56 0.84 -14.94
CA THR A 330 -30.00 0.98 -15.12
C THR A 330 -30.40 2.42 -15.38
N GLY A 331 -31.23 2.64 -16.40
CA GLY A 331 -31.70 3.95 -16.85
C GLY A 331 -30.73 4.74 -17.73
N ALA A 332 -29.49 4.28 -17.91
CA ALA A 332 -28.53 4.87 -18.84
C ALA A 332 -28.21 3.95 -20.04
N TYR A 333 -28.22 2.64 -19.84
CA TYR A 333 -27.94 1.63 -20.84
C TYR A 333 -28.85 0.41 -20.66
N ASP A 334 -28.95 -0.41 -21.72
CA ASP A 334 -29.74 -1.65 -21.70
C ASP A 334 -28.97 -2.81 -21.03
N TYR A 335 -27.75 -2.57 -20.54
CA TYR A 335 -26.87 -3.56 -19.94
C TYR A 335 -26.06 -2.99 -18.77
N ASN A 336 -25.77 -3.85 -17.81
CA ASN A 336 -24.79 -3.62 -16.75
C ASN A 336 -23.39 -4.04 -17.22
N ASN A 337 -22.37 -3.48 -16.60
CA ASN A 337 -20.99 -3.94 -16.82
C ASN A 337 -20.54 -4.85 -15.67
N ARG A 338 -20.00 -6.02 -16.01
CA ARG A 338 -19.34 -6.90 -15.06
C ARG A 338 -17.90 -7.12 -15.49
N HIS A 339 -16.98 -7.01 -14.53
CA HIS A 339 -15.55 -7.24 -14.74
C HIS A 339 -15.07 -8.39 -13.87
N GLN A 340 -14.23 -9.24 -14.42
CA GLN A 340 -13.60 -10.35 -13.72
C GLN A 340 -12.11 -10.35 -14.00
N SER A 341 -11.31 -10.59 -12.98
CA SER A 341 -9.85 -10.69 -13.13
C SER A 341 -9.30 -11.82 -12.27
N TYR A 342 -8.47 -12.63 -12.87
CA TYR A 342 -7.72 -13.70 -12.20
C TYR A 342 -6.25 -13.43 -12.36
N THR A 343 -5.50 -13.40 -11.25
CA THR A 343 -4.04 -13.29 -11.27
C THR A 343 -3.44 -14.45 -10.51
N VAL A 344 -2.48 -15.12 -11.11
CA VAL A 344 -1.66 -16.14 -10.44
C VAL A 344 -0.20 -15.83 -10.72
N GLY A 345 0.65 -15.96 -9.71
CA GLY A 345 2.07 -15.70 -9.88
C GLY A 345 2.94 -16.43 -8.87
N GLY A 346 4.20 -16.60 -9.23
CA GLY A 346 5.23 -17.20 -8.40
C GLY A 346 6.53 -16.40 -8.45
N THR A 347 7.23 -16.37 -7.33
CA THR A 347 8.56 -15.73 -7.20
C THR A 347 9.49 -16.69 -6.47
N ALA A 348 10.69 -16.87 -6.98
CA ALA A 348 11.78 -17.57 -6.31
C ALA A 348 12.94 -16.61 -6.12
N LYS A 349 13.41 -16.46 -4.87
CA LYS A 349 14.54 -15.60 -4.52
C LYS A 349 15.63 -16.42 -3.87
N TYR A 350 16.84 -16.34 -4.42
CA TYR A 350 18.00 -17.03 -3.90
C TYR A 350 19.08 -16.03 -3.44
N LEU A 351 19.40 -16.07 -2.15
CA LEU A 351 20.44 -15.24 -1.54
C LEU A 351 21.82 -15.83 -1.82
N LEU A 352 22.68 -15.05 -2.41
CA LEU A 352 24.08 -15.42 -2.66
C LEU A 352 24.91 -15.29 -1.36
N ALA A 353 25.96 -16.10 -1.24
CA ALA A 353 26.74 -16.25 -0.01
C ALA A 353 27.47 -14.96 0.44
N LYS A 354 27.59 -13.95 -0.42
CA LYS A 354 28.36 -12.73 -0.13
C LYS A 354 27.52 -11.47 -0.34
N ARG A 355 27.62 -10.53 0.61
CA ARG A 355 27.24 -9.11 0.49
C ARG A 355 25.78 -8.83 0.14
N ALA A 356 24.82 -9.52 0.75
CA ALA A 356 23.39 -9.30 0.51
C ALA A 356 22.98 -9.29 -0.99
N SER A 357 23.76 -10.02 -1.82
CA SER A 357 23.45 -10.22 -3.24
C SER A 357 22.42 -11.31 -3.42
N TYR A 358 21.58 -11.20 -4.44
CA TYR A 358 20.55 -12.20 -4.72
C TYR A 358 20.19 -12.26 -6.19
N ILE A 359 19.61 -13.40 -6.58
CA ILE A 359 18.93 -13.61 -7.86
C ILE A 359 17.46 -13.86 -7.54
N GLU A 360 16.56 -13.26 -8.32
CA GLU A 360 15.13 -13.43 -8.15
C GLU A 360 14.47 -13.64 -9.52
N GLY A 361 13.75 -14.74 -9.64
CA GLY A 361 12.90 -15.03 -10.79
C GLY A 361 11.43 -14.88 -10.40
N ASN A 362 10.64 -14.26 -11.24
CA ASN A 362 9.21 -14.08 -11.08
C ASN A 362 8.47 -14.40 -12.36
N ILE A 363 7.30 -15.02 -12.23
CA ILE A 363 6.33 -15.17 -13.31
C ILE A 363 4.93 -14.87 -12.77
N SER A 364 4.13 -14.15 -13.54
CA SER A 364 2.73 -13.92 -13.21
C SER A 364 1.89 -13.78 -14.46
N THR A 365 0.66 -14.28 -14.38
CA THR A 365 -0.34 -14.18 -15.44
C THR A 365 -1.61 -13.59 -14.87
N THR A 366 -2.17 -12.60 -15.55
CA THR A 366 -3.47 -12.02 -15.29
C THR A 366 -4.36 -12.22 -16.50
N ASN A 367 -5.55 -12.75 -16.32
CA ASN A 367 -6.62 -12.70 -17.30
C ASN A 367 -7.68 -11.72 -16.79
N PHE A 368 -8.11 -10.82 -17.66
CA PHE A 368 -9.13 -9.81 -17.38
C PHE A 368 -10.25 -9.93 -18.41
N ARG A 369 -11.47 -10.09 -17.92
CA ARG A 369 -12.69 -10.19 -18.73
C ARG A 369 -13.68 -9.10 -18.36
N SER A 370 -14.37 -8.59 -19.36
CA SER A 370 -15.48 -7.66 -19.21
C SER A 370 -16.70 -8.18 -19.94
N PHE A 371 -17.87 -8.03 -19.31
CA PHE A 371 -19.15 -8.50 -19.84
C PHE A 371 -20.15 -7.37 -19.86
N TYR A 372 -21.07 -7.43 -20.83
CA TYR A 372 -22.33 -6.69 -20.84
C TYR A 372 -23.43 -7.67 -20.45
N ASP A 373 -24.03 -7.48 -19.29
CA ASP A 373 -25.13 -8.28 -18.79
C ASP A 373 -26.43 -7.51 -19.09
N TYR A 374 -27.16 -7.94 -20.12
CA TYR A 374 -28.34 -7.22 -20.63
C TYR A 374 -29.50 -7.27 -19.64
N ILE A 375 -29.99 -6.09 -19.26
CA ILE A 375 -31.12 -5.89 -18.32
C ILE A 375 -32.41 -5.48 -19.03
N ASN A 376 -32.32 -5.04 -20.28
CA ASN A 376 -33.45 -4.72 -21.16
C ASN A 376 -33.22 -5.33 -22.55
N ASP A 377 -34.30 -5.56 -23.29
CA ASP A 377 -34.22 -5.96 -24.67
C ASP A 377 -33.61 -4.86 -25.53
N ALA A 378 -32.54 -5.21 -26.26
CA ALA A 378 -31.86 -4.37 -27.25
C ALA A 378 -32.10 -4.92 -28.65
N LYS A 379 -31.56 -4.23 -29.69
CA LYS A 379 -31.76 -4.63 -31.10
C LYS A 379 -31.27 -6.05 -31.39
N THR A 380 -30.15 -6.45 -30.80
CA THR A 380 -29.44 -7.71 -31.09
C THR A 380 -29.40 -8.66 -29.91
N HIS A 381 -29.78 -8.21 -28.71
CA HIS A 381 -29.66 -8.97 -27.48
C HIS A 381 -30.95 -8.88 -26.67
N LYS A 382 -31.21 -9.90 -25.86
CA LYS A 382 -32.36 -10.00 -24.98
C LYS A 382 -31.99 -9.80 -23.52
N THR A 383 -32.99 -9.46 -22.73
CA THR A 383 -32.84 -9.42 -21.27
C THR A 383 -32.35 -10.78 -20.75
N GLY A 384 -31.23 -10.77 -20.00
CA GLY A 384 -30.57 -11.96 -19.48
C GLY A 384 -29.39 -12.46 -20.33
N ASP A 385 -29.16 -11.89 -21.53
CA ASP A 385 -27.98 -12.22 -22.32
C ASP A 385 -26.71 -11.71 -21.65
N GLU A 386 -25.68 -12.55 -21.60
CA GLU A 386 -24.32 -12.19 -21.20
C GLU A 386 -23.42 -12.11 -22.43
N VAL A 387 -22.87 -10.95 -22.72
CA VAL A 387 -22.00 -10.73 -23.87
C VAL A 387 -20.59 -10.40 -23.41
N LEU A 388 -19.63 -11.23 -23.79
CA LEU A 388 -18.21 -10.98 -23.56
C LEU A 388 -17.79 -9.77 -24.38
N SER A 389 -17.40 -8.68 -23.70
CA SER A 389 -16.99 -7.42 -24.36
C SER A 389 -15.48 -7.26 -24.46
N LYS A 390 -14.72 -7.91 -23.57
CA LYS A 390 -13.25 -7.92 -23.55
C LYS A 390 -12.73 -9.18 -22.87
N ASP A 391 -11.69 -9.79 -23.46
CA ASP A 391 -10.89 -10.85 -22.82
C ASP A 391 -9.42 -10.56 -23.10
N GLN A 392 -8.70 -10.18 -22.06
CA GLN A 392 -7.32 -9.74 -22.12
C GLN A 392 -6.45 -10.63 -21.23
N THR A 393 -5.34 -11.11 -21.79
CA THR A 393 -4.31 -11.83 -21.05
C THR A 393 -3.04 -11.00 -20.98
N TYR A 394 -2.47 -10.90 -19.78
CA TYR A 394 -1.18 -10.28 -19.51
C TYR A 394 -0.29 -11.27 -18.76
N THR A 395 0.85 -11.62 -19.36
CA THR A 395 1.85 -12.48 -18.69
C THR A 395 3.18 -11.73 -18.61
N ASN A 396 3.75 -11.72 -17.44
CA ASN A 396 5.08 -11.16 -17.19
C ASN A 396 5.98 -12.22 -16.56
N ALA A 397 7.17 -12.39 -17.11
CA ALA A 397 8.24 -13.16 -16.49
C ALA A 397 9.50 -12.30 -16.41
N ASN A 398 10.15 -12.26 -15.26
CA ASN A 398 11.41 -11.58 -15.12
C ASN A 398 12.44 -12.40 -14.33
N LEU A 399 13.69 -12.18 -14.67
CA LEU A 399 14.83 -12.67 -13.93
C LEU A 399 15.73 -11.48 -13.62
N LYS A 400 15.95 -11.18 -12.33
CA LYS A 400 16.80 -10.07 -11.90
C LYS A 400 17.90 -10.54 -10.97
N GLY A 401 19.06 -9.89 -11.06
CA GLY A 401 20.19 -10.07 -10.18
C GLY A 401 20.56 -8.75 -9.52
N VAL A 402 20.79 -8.80 -8.22
CA VAL A 402 21.36 -7.70 -7.45
C VAL A 402 22.68 -8.18 -6.88
N PHE A 403 23.76 -7.54 -7.29
CA PHE A 403 25.11 -7.93 -6.93
C PHE A 403 25.80 -6.76 -6.22
N LYS A 404 25.99 -6.87 -4.94
CA LYS A 404 26.82 -5.93 -4.17
C LYS A 404 28.29 -6.27 -4.40
N THR A 405 28.86 -5.72 -5.46
CA THR A 405 30.22 -6.02 -5.90
C THR A 405 31.26 -5.46 -4.95
N HIS A 406 30.96 -4.29 -4.36
CA HIS A 406 31.78 -3.62 -3.35
C HIS A 406 30.86 -3.00 -2.27
N GLU A 407 31.43 -2.49 -1.18
CA GLU A 407 30.64 -1.79 -0.14
C GLU A 407 29.90 -0.57 -0.71
N ASN A 408 30.53 0.10 -1.67
CA ASN A 408 30.04 1.32 -2.32
C ASN A 408 29.51 1.09 -3.73
N ASN A 409 29.32 -0.16 -4.16
CA ASN A 409 28.86 -0.46 -5.50
C ASN A 409 27.83 -1.59 -5.51
N THR A 410 26.74 -1.36 -6.21
CA THR A 410 25.66 -2.35 -6.41
C THR A 410 25.29 -2.40 -7.88
N LEU A 411 25.50 -3.54 -8.51
CA LEU A 411 25.07 -3.83 -9.88
C LEU A 411 23.69 -4.46 -9.84
N PHE A 412 22.75 -3.89 -10.58
CA PHE A 412 21.40 -4.40 -10.80
C PHE A 412 21.21 -4.74 -12.29
N THR A 413 20.80 -5.95 -12.62
CA THR A 413 20.61 -6.40 -13.98
C THR A 413 19.44 -7.34 -14.09
N GLY A 414 18.87 -7.46 -15.26
CA GLY A 414 17.79 -8.43 -15.46
C GLY A 414 17.31 -8.56 -16.91
N LEU A 415 16.45 -9.54 -17.06
CA LEU A 415 15.73 -9.87 -18.27
C LEU A 415 14.23 -9.85 -17.99
N ASP A 416 13.46 -9.25 -18.88
CA ASP A 416 12.01 -9.23 -18.82
C ASP A 416 11.41 -9.82 -20.08
N TYR A 417 10.35 -10.59 -19.91
CA TYR A 417 9.42 -11.02 -20.93
C TYR A 417 8.02 -10.56 -20.57
N VAL A 418 7.36 -9.86 -21.47
CA VAL A 418 5.96 -9.44 -21.34
C VAL A 418 5.20 -9.96 -22.55
N PHE A 419 4.06 -10.58 -22.30
CA PHE A 419 3.11 -11.01 -23.31
C PHE A 419 1.75 -10.37 -23.02
N GLU A 420 1.14 -9.80 -24.05
CA GLU A 420 -0.20 -9.22 -24.02
C GLU A 420 -1.02 -9.83 -25.13
N GLY A 421 -2.16 -10.40 -24.77
CA GLY A 421 -3.11 -11.01 -25.70
C GLY A 421 -4.50 -10.41 -25.53
N LEU A 422 -5.21 -10.26 -26.63
CA LEU A 422 -6.57 -9.75 -26.68
C LEU A 422 -7.40 -10.64 -27.61
N GLU A 423 -8.40 -11.32 -27.02
CA GLU A 423 -9.34 -12.15 -27.77
C GLU A 423 -10.36 -11.30 -28.53
N PRO A 424 -10.75 -11.70 -29.74
CA PRO A 424 -11.85 -11.09 -30.45
C PRO A 424 -13.17 -11.35 -29.72
N THR A 425 -13.99 -10.29 -29.60
CA THR A 425 -15.31 -10.37 -28.99
C THR A 425 -16.33 -9.73 -29.93
N GLU A 426 -17.62 -10.00 -29.72
CA GLU A 426 -18.68 -9.42 -30.54
C GLU A 426 -18.66 -7.89 -30.58
N THR A 427 -18.14 -7.26 -29.53
CA THR A 427 -18.03 -5.81 -29.41
C THR A 427 -16.72 -5.25 -29.96
N SER A 428 -15.74 -6.11 -30.26
CA SER A 428 -14.38 -5.74 -30.68
C SER A 428 -14.28 -5.56 -32.21
N LYS A 429 -15.10 -4.72 -32.80
CA LYS A 429 -15.10 -4.47 -34.26
C LYS A 429 -13.73 -4.06 -34.82
N MET A 430 -12.85 -3.50 -33.97
CA MET A 430 -11.49 -3.10 -34.36
C MET A 430 -10.53 -4.29 -34.56
N LEU A 431 -10.86 -5.48 -34.04
CA LEU A 431 -9.99 -6.65 -34.09
C LEU A 431 -10.21 -7.53 -35.34
N ASN A 432 -11.12 -7.16 -36.25
CA ASN A 432 -11.48 -7.95 -37.43
C ASN A 432 -11.75 -9.43 -37.12
N ASN A 433 -12.26 -9.73 -35.92
CA ASN A 433 -12.47 -11.09 -35.38
C ASN A 433 -11.19 -11.95 -35.33
N GLU A 434 -10.02 -11.33 -35.19
CA GLU A 434 -8.74 -12.03 -35.07
C GLU A 434 -8.14 -11.81 -33.68
N TYR A 435 -7.54 -12.87 -33.13
CA TYR A 435 -6.73 -12.78 -31.92
C TYR A 435 -5.54 -11.85 -32.14
N GLN A 436 -5.38 -10.89 -31.27
CA GLN A 436 -4.25 -9.98 -31.30
C GLN A 436 -3.31 -10.26 -30.12
N SER A 437 -2.05 -10.38 -30.43
CA SER A 437 -1.03 -10.53 -29.38
C SER A 437 0.23 -9.74 -29.69
N VAL A 438 0.98 -9.46 -28.68
CA VAL A 438 2.28 -8.82 -28.77
C VAL A 438 3.16 -9.28 -27.61
N TYR A 439 4.44 -9.50 -27.89
CA TYR A 439 5.42 -9.74 -26.85
C TYR A 439 6.52 -8.67 -26.84
N THR A 440 7.07 -8.48 -25.66
CA THR A 440 8.24 -7.61 -25.44
C THR A 440 9.31 -8.41 -24.69
N LEU A 441 10.52 -8.40 -25.22
CA LEU A 441 11.72 -8.90 -24.55
C LEU A 441 12.60 -7.72 -24.18
N ALA A 442 13.12 -7.70 -22.96
CA ALA A 442 14.04 -6.63 -22.57
C ALA A 442 15.18 -7.15 -21.71
N ALA A 443 16.32 -6.47 -21.84
CA ALA A 443 17.46 -6.63 -20.97
C ALA A 443 17.85 -5.26 -20.41
N TYR A 444 18.24 -5.21 -19.15
CA TYR A 444 18.66 -3.98 -18.51
C TYR A 444 19.83 -4.20 -17.58
N VAL A 445 20.61 -3.14 -17.42
CA VAL A 445 21.70 -3.06 -16.47
C VAL A 445 21.73 -1.68 -15.84
N GLN A 446 21.92 -1.61 -14.54
CA GLN A 446 22.08 -0.38 -13.77
C GLN A 446 23.21 -0.58 -12.76
N ASP A 447 24.08 0.39 -12.66
CA ASP A 447 25.14 0.43 -11.66
C ASP A 447 24.92 1.60 -10.70
N GLU A 448 25.00 1.31 -9.42
CA GLU A 448 24.91 2.28 -8.34
C GLU A 448 26.29 2.38 -7.67
N VAL A 449 26.89 3.55 -7.73
CA VAL A 449 28.22 3.79 -7.19
C VAL A 449 28.19 4.96 -6.23
N LYS A 450 28.68 4.75 -5.03
CA LYS A 450 29.03 5.81 -4.10
C LYS A 450 30.48 6.17 -4.35
N LEU A 451 30.73 7.21 -5.19
CA LEU A 451 32.06 7.63 -5.61
C LEU A 451 32.87 8.23 -4.45
N LEU A 452 32.21 9.08 -3.63
CA LEU A 452 32.74 9.71 -2.43
C LEU A 452 31.65 9.61 -1.35
N ASP A 453 32.02 9.87 -0.09
CA ASP A 453 31.00 9.87 0.98
C ASP A 453 29.84 10.81 0.70
N ALA A 454 30.05 11.85 -0.08
CA ALA A 454 29.07 12.85 -0.44
C ALA A 454 28.39 12.62 -1.80
N ILE A 455 28.92 11.77 -2.69
CA ILE A 455 28.44 11.66 -4.08
C ILE A 455 28.03 10.25 -4.41
N SER A 456 26.77 10.08 -4.79
CA SER A 456 26.21 8.82 -5.30
C SER A 456 25.72 9.01 -6.73
N VAL A 457 26.03 8.04 -7.59
CA VAL A 457 25.67 8.03 -9.01
C VAL A 457 24.92 6.73 -9.31
N VAL A 458 23.84 6.84 -10.05
CA VAL A 458 23.11 5.71 -10.63
C VAL A 458 23.10 5.88 -12.14
N ALA A 459 23.70 4.95 -12.86
CA ALA A 459 23.66 4.91 -14.31
C ALA A 459 23.03 3.61 -14.79
N GLY A 460 22.11 3.68 -15.72
CA GLY A 460 21.41 2.50 -16.23
C GLY A 460 21.01 2.64 -17.68
N ILE A 461 20.83 1.50 -18.31
CA ILE A 461 20.31 1.39 -19.68
C ILE A 461 19.43 0.16 -19.78
N ARG A 462 18.35 0.29 -20.53
CA ARG A 462 17.48 -0.81 -20.94
C ARG A 462 17.37 -0.86 -22.45
N TYR A 463 17.52 -2.04 -22.99
CA TYR A 463 17.15 -2.37 -24.35
C TYR A 463 15.86 -3.20 -24.31
N ALA A 464 14.86 -2.80 -25.06
CA ALA A 464 13.60 -3.54 -25.19
C ALA A 464 13.30 -3.76 -26.69
N TYR A 465 12.95 -4.98 -27.04
CA TYR A 465 12.45 -5.35 -28.34
C TYR A 465 10.98 -5.72 -28.22
N ASN A 466 10.12 -4.98 -28.89
CA ASN A 466 8.71 -5.29 -29.03
C ASN A 466 8.45 -5.82 -30.43
N GLU A 467 7.65 -6.86 -30.55
CA GLU A 467 7.36 -7.52 -31.84
C GLU A 467 6.81 -6.55 -32.90
N LYS A 468 5.90 -5.64 -32.49
CA LYS A 468 5.27 -4.67 -33.41
C LYS A 468 6.06 -3.35 -33.49
N PHE A 469 6.52 -2.82 -32.37
CA PHE A 469 7.13 -1.48 -32.27
C PHE A 469 8.66 -1.50 -32.28
N LYS A 470 9.28 -2.68 -32.47
CA LYS A 470 10.72 -2.90 -32.63
C LYS A 470 11.53 -2.47 -31.40
N SER A 471 12.74 -2.00 -31.61
CA SER A 471 13.73 -1.79 -30.58
C SER A 471 13.66 -0.40 -29.95
N GLN A 472 13.81 -0.33 -28.63
CA GLN A 472 13.87 0.90 -27.85
C GLN A 472 15.03 0.85 -26.88
N PHE A 473 15.75 1.99 -26.75
CA PHE A 473 16.79 2.19 -25.76
C PHE A 473 16.36 3.27 -24.77
N THR A 474 16.44 2.98 -23.48
CA THR A 474 16.05 3.91 -22.42
C THR A 474 17.20 4.08 -21.44
N PRO A 475 18.00 5.14 -21.57
CA PRO A 475 19.06 5.49 -20.62
C PRO A 475 18.46 6.17 -19.38
N LYS A 476 19.20 6.03 -18.26
CA LYS A 476 18.94 6.74 -17.00
C LYS A 476 20.27 7.14 -16.39
N LEU A 477 20.32 8.35 -15.87
CA LEU A 477 21.43 8.85 -15.06
C LEU A 477 20.87 9.66 -13.88
N SER A 478 21.29 9.32 -12.67
CA SER A 478 20.90 10.06 -11.46
C SER A 478 22.14 10.36 -10.64
N LEU A 479 22.20 11.57 -10.14
CA LEU A 479 23.27 12.07 -9.28
C LEU A 479 22.69 12.57 -7.97
N MET A 480 23.29 12.21 -6.85
CA MET A 480 22.98 12.78 -5.55
C MET A 480 24.25 13.31 -4.89
N TYR A 481 24.18 14.54 -4.43
CA TYR A 481 25.21 15.17 -3.59
C TYR A 481 24.63 15.38 -2.19
N GLN A 482 25.32 14.85 -1.18
CA GLN A 482 24.95 14.95 0.23
C GLN A 482 25.97 15.84 0.98
N TYR A 483 25.46 16.88 1.64
CA TYR A 483 26.26 17.72 2.52
C TYR A 483 25.49 18.01 3.80
N SER A 484 25.92 17.44 4.93
CA SER A 484 25.21 17.51 6.21
C SER A 484 23.75 17.02 6.07
N GLU A 485 22.78 17.88 6.29
CA GLU A 485 21.35 17.57 6.15
C GLU A 485 20.79 17.90 4.75
N LEU A 486 21.61 18.50 3.87
CA LEU A 486 21.20 18.88 2.52
C LEU A 486 21.49 17.74 1.54
N ASN A 487 20.45 17.35 0.79
CA ASN A 487 20.56 16.41 -0.31
C ASN A 487 20.11 17.07 -1.62
N VAL A 488 21.04 17.21 -2.55
CA VAL A 488 20.75 17.73 -3.90
C VAL A 488 20.73 16.55 -4.87
N ARG A 489 19.65 16.42 -5.64
CA ARG A 489 19.47 15.34 -6.60
C ARG A 489 19.19 15.90 -7.99
N ALA A 490 19.79 15.28 -9.00
CA ALA A 490 19.50 15.53 -10.40
C ALA A 490 19.35 14.19 -11.11
N SER A 491 18.32 14.05 -11.95
CA SER A 491 18.07 12.84 -12.71
C SER A 491 17.69 13.16 -14.15
N TYR A 492 18.25 12.38 -15.06
CA TYR A 492 17.80 12.28 -16.44
C TYR A 492 17.35 10.85 -16.73
N ALA A 493 16.18 10.69 -17.31
CA ALA A 493 15.69 9.39 -17.74
C ALA A 493 14.83 9.52 -19.00
N ALA A 494 15.05 8.64 -19.95
CA ALA A 494 14.16 8.50 -21.10
C ALA A 494 12.96 7.63 -20.73
N GLY A 495 11.78 7.99 -21.23
CA GLY A 495 10.55 7.21 -21.10
C GLY A 495 9.97 6.91 -22.47
N PHE A 496 9.37 5.74 -22.61
CA PHE A 496 8.62 5.40 -23.81
C PHE A 496 7.35 4.63 -23.43
N ARG A 497 6.38 4.69 -24.34
CA ARG A 497 5.19 3.84 -24.30
C ARG A 497 4.96 3.25 -25.66
N SER A 498 4.69 1.95 -25.68
CA SER A 498 4.14 1.31 -26.88
C SER A 498 2.70 1.77 -27.07
N PRO A 499 2.31 2.16 -28.30
CA PRO A 499 0.95 2.58 -28.62
C PRO A 499 -0.12 1.55 -28.28
#